data_51e84defca2432364a1ad815b4a4ac5d
#
_entry.id   51e84defca2432364a1ad815b4a4ac5d
#
_cell.length_a   1.000
_cell.length_b   1.000
_cell.length_c   1.000
_cell.angle_alpha   90.00
_cell.angle_beta   90.00
_cell.angle_gamma   90.00
#
_symmetry.space_group_name_H-M   'P 1'
#
loop_
_entity.id
_entity.type
_entity.pdbx_description
1 polymer ?
#
loop_
_entity_poly.entity_id
_entity_poly.type
_entity_poly.pdbx_seq_one_letter_code
_entity_poly.pdbx_strand_id
1 'polypeptide(L)'
;PKGLVGSEMCIRDRCLHVINRRDDGYHDIQGIFHVIDLHDTIIFKMNEGNSVNIHSTDKNLINNDNLIYKACRMLSQKYNLKIGMDITLDKKIPLGSGLGGGSSNAAVTLHAINRLYNIQLAKDELLTLADQLGSDVPFFINGGTAYVSGKGNIVKKISSNPKFYVLIFPGFSISTKHIFGIISDRHYCKPHDLNGLLMSEHNSFEEVVMKNYPELIQTKYWLSSFGKVRMSGTGSTLYIEFDSYESAHEVNMEIAQKYKSKIVSSLDSYEIFS
;
A
#
# COMPACT_ATOMS: atom_id res chain seq x y z
N PRO A 1 17.96 -15.02 -21.04
CA PRO A 1 17.81 -14.50 -19.69
C PRO A 1 16.45 -14.92 -19.12
N LYS A 2 16.43 -15.40 -17.86
CA LYS A 2 15.20 -15.67 -17.14
C LYS A 2 14.56 -14.34 -16.74
N GLY A 3 13.25 -14.20 -16.93
CA GLY A 3 12.49 -13.00 -16.54
C GLY A 3 11.16 -13.36 -15.92
N LEU A 4 10.61 -12.46 -15.12
CA LEU A 4 9.28 -12.53 -14.52
C LEU A 4 8.56 -11.20 -14.70
N VAL A 5 7.25 -11.25 -14.86
CA VAL A 5 6.37 -10.07 -14.80
C VAL A 5 5.55 -10.18 -13.52
N GLY A 6 5.65 -9.20 -12.64
CA GLY A 6 4.86 -9.09 -11.43
C GLY A 6 3.82 -7.98 -11.56
N SER A 7 2.61 -8.26 -11.10
CA SER A 7 1.55 -7.26 -10.91
C SER A 7 1.42 -6.95 -9.43
N GLU A 8 1.45 -5.68 -9.05
CA GLU A 8 1.50 -5.23 -7.68
C GLU A 8 0.28 -4.43 -7.34
N MET A 9 -0.49 -4.96 -6.42
CA MET A 9 -1.75 -4.39 -5.96
C MET A 9 -1.51 -3.33 -4.88
N CYS A 10 -2.39 -2.37 -4.74
CA CYS A 10 -2.35 -1.42 -3.63
C CYS A 10 -3.33 -1.74 -2.52
N ILE A 11 -3.13 -1.10 -1.38
CA ILE A 11 -3.96 -1.24 -0.19
C ILE A 11 -4.97 -0.11 -0.14
N ARG A 12 -6.14 -0.41 0.42
CA ARG A 12 -7.12 0.55 0.88
C ARG A 12 -7.56 0.18 2.29
N ASP A 13 -7.42 1.12 3.23
CA ASP A 13 -7.83 0.93 4.62
C ASP A 13 -9.33 1.19 4.76
N ARG A 14 -10.08 0.21 5.26
CA ARG A 14 -11.47 0.43 5.67
C ARG A 14 -11.52 1.26 6.95
N CYS A 15 -10.68 0.93 7.91
CA CYS A 15 -10.43 1.70 9.12
C CYS A 15 -8.95 1.59 9.50
N LEU A 16 -8.45 2.61 10.19
CA LEU A 16 -7.06 2.66 10.66
C LEU A 16 -6.99 3.39 12.00
N HIS A 17 -6.83 2.62 13.06
CA HIS A 17 -6.75 3.08 14.43
C HIS A 17 -5.29 3.09 14.88
N VAL A 18 -4.81 4.21 15.38
CA VAL A 18 -3.54 4.28 16.11
C VAL A 18 -3.86 4.08 17.60
N ILE A 19 -3.19 3.13 18.23
CA ILE A 19 -3.49 2.71 19.60
C ILE A 19 -2.58 3.41 20.60
N ASN A 20 -1.28 3.37 20.33
CA ASN A 20 -0.25 4.00 21.17
C ASN A 20 1.03 4.24 20.39
N ARG A 21 1.95 4.96 20.99
CA ARG A 21 3.34 5.04 20.53
C ARG A 21 4.17 4.00 21.27
N ARG A 22 5.05 3.32 20.54
CA ARG A 22 5.96 2.28 21.03
C ARG A 22 7.32 2.88 21.42
N ASP A 23 8.07 2.17 22.24
CA ASP A 23 9.42 2.58 22.66
C ASP A 23 10.43 2.55 21.50
N ASP A 24 10.16 1.74 20.45
CA ASP A 24 10.96 1.67 19.22
C ASP A 24 10.71 2.83 18.24
N GLY A 25 9.83 3.78 18.63
CA GLY A 25 9.47 4.95 17.83
C GLY A 25 8.36 4.73 16.81
N TYR A 26 7.91 3.49 16.60
CA TYR A 26 6.72 3.16 15.83
C TYR A 26 5.44 3.39 16.62
N HIS A 27 4.30 3.14 15.97
CA HIS A 27 2.99 3.14 16.63
C HIS A 27 2.35 1.76 16.51
N ASP A 28 1.64 1.33 17.56
CA ASP A 28 0.72 0.20 17.43
C ASP A 28 -0.53 0.67 16.73
N ILE A 29 -0.93 -0.07 15.72
CA ILE A 29 -2.12 0.20 14.91
C ILE A 29 -3.06 -0.99 14.92
N GLN A 30 -4.31 -0.74 14.59
CA GLN A 30 -5.30 -1.75 14.23
C GLN A 30 -6.09 -1.26 13.02
N GLY A 31 -6.37 -2.16 12.07
CA GLY A 31 -7.15 -1.80 10.90
C GLY A 31 -7.64 -2.98 10.09
N ILE A 32 -8.55 -2.71 9.18
CA ILE A 32 -9.00 -3.64 8.14
C ILE A 32 -8.50 -3.13 6.79
N PHE A 33 -7.64 -3.90 6.16
CA PHE A 33 -7.00 -3.56 4.90
C PHE A 33 -7.54 -4.45 3.77
N HIS A 34 -7.80 -3.83 2.63
CA HIS A 34 -8.21 -4.52 1.40
C HIS A 34 -7.16 -4.33 0.32
N VAL A 35 -6.81 -5.41 -0.35
CA VAL A 35 -6.12 -5.32 -1.64
C VAL A 35 -7.14 -4.88 -2.69
N ILE A 36 -6.74 -3.97 -3.58
CA ILE A 36 -7.57 -3.47 -4.70
C ILE A 36 -6.85 -3.64 -6.02
N ASP A 37 -7.58 -3.70 -7.12
CA ASP A 37 -7.10 -3.99 -8.48
C ASP A 37 -6.34 -2.84 -9.17
N LEU A 38 -6.00 -1.76 -8.46
CA LEU A 38 -5.02 -0.78 -8.94
C LEU A 38 -3.62 -1.31 -8.68
N HIS A 39 -2.81 -1.45 -9.71
CA HIS A 39 -1.49 -2.07 -9.61
C HIS A 39 -0.44 -1.36 -10.47
N ASP A 40 0.82 -1.45 -10.00
CA ASP A 40 2.01 -1.21 -10.82
C ASP A 40 2.36 -2.49 -11.58
N THR A 41 3.19 -2.38 -12.61
CA THR A 41 3.76 -3.54 -13.31
C THR A 41 5.27 -3.51 -13.16
N ILE A 42 5.87 -4.62 -12.70
CA ILE A 42 7.31 -4.75 -12.62
C ILE A 42 7.78 -5.91 -13.48
N ILE A 43 8.74 -5.63 -14.35
CA ILE A 43 9.41 -6.63 -15.18
C ILE A 43 10.81 -6.84 -14.62
N PHE A 44 11.10 -8.07 -14.21
CA PHE A 44 12.41 -8.49 -13.72
C PHE A 44 13.15 -9.29 -14.79
N LYS A 45 14.35 -8.87 -15.17
CA LYS A 45 15.23 -9.61 -16.10
C LYS A 45 16.59 -9.79 -15.46
N MET A 46 17.05 -11.04 -15.32
CA MET A 46 18.40 -11.31 -14.87
C MET A 46 19.39 -10.81 -15.91
N ASN A 47 20.46 -10.14 -15.46
CA ASN A 47 21.59 -9.76 -16.30
C ASN A 47 22.87 -10.51 -15.88
N GLU A 48 23.88 -10.49 -16.71
CA GLU A 48 25.17 -11.18 -16.46
C GLU A 48 26.08 -10.41 -15.50
N GLY A 49 25.71 -9.15 -15.16
CA GLY A 49 26.44 -8.32 -14.19
C GLY A 49 26.06 -8.64 -12.75
N ASN A 50 26.65 -7.88 -11.82
CA ASN A 50 26.30 -7.93 -10.40
C ASN A 50 25.60 -6.63 -9.94
N SER A 51 24.98 -5.93 -10.87
CA SER A 51 24.31 -4.65 -10.62
C SER A 51 22.81 -4.77 -10.75
N VAL A 52 22.10 -4.06 -9.88
CA VAL A 52 20.65 -3.88 -9.97
C VAL A 52 20.38 -2.52 -10.63
N ASN A 53 19.76 -2.55 -11.81
CA ASN A 53 19.42 -1.37 -12.57
C ASN A 53 17.90 -1.22 -12.56
N ILE A 54 17.40 -0.07 -12.09
CA ILE A 54 15.96 0.23 -12.09
C ILE A 54 15.67 1.22 -13.22
N HIS A 55 14.72 0.87 -14.07
CA HIS A 55 14.20 1.70 -15.16
C HIS A 55 12.77 2.11 -14.82
N SER A 56 12.50 3.40 -14.76
CA SER A 56 11.17 3.95 -14.51
C SER A 56 10.99 5.27 -15.26
N THR A 57 9.76 5.59 -15.62
CA THR A 57 9.40 6.91 -16.16
C THR A 57 9.52 8.01 -15.10
N ASP A 58 9.35 7.67 -13.83
CA ASP A 58 9.58 8.58 -12.71
C ASP A 58 11.03 8.45 -12.21
N LYS A 59 11.84 9.47 -12.52
CA LYS A 59 13.26 9.52 -12.14
C LYS A 59 13.49 9.53 -10.62
N ASN A 60 12.52 9.96 -9.83
CA ASN A 60 12.62 9.94 -8.36
C ASN A 60 12.65 8.52 -7.79
N LEU A 61 12.26 7.52 -8.58
CA LEU A 61 12.31 6.11 -8.20
C LEU A 61 13.64 5.42 -8.52
N ILE A 62 14.53 6.10 -9.26
CA ILE A 62 15.83 5.56 -9.68
C ILE A 62 16.88 5.98 -8.64
N ASN A 63 16.78 5.44 -7.43
CA ASN A 63 17.71 5.72 -6.33
C ASN A 63 17.80 4.54 -5.34
N ASN A 64 18.80 4.60 -4.46
CA ASN A 64 19.07 3.56 -3.47
C ASN A 64 18.06 3.50 -2.31
N ASP A 65 17.20 4.51 -2.18
CA ASP A 65 16.13 4.54 -1.18
C ASP A 65 14.88 3.80 -1.62
N ASN A 66 14.78 3.47 -2.92
CA ASN A 66 13.70 2.66 -3.44
C ASN A 66 13.68 1.28 -2.77
N LEU A 67 12.52 0.85 -2.29
CA LEU A 67 12.36 -0.43 -1.59
C LEU A 67 12.64 -1.64 -2.48
N ILE A 68 12.48 -1.55 -3.80
CA ILE A 68 12.91 -2.56 -4.76
C ILE A 68 14.43 -2.78 -4.62
N TYR A 69 15.20 -1.70 -4.66
CA TYR A 69 16.65 -1.78 -4.52
C TYR A 69 17.08 -2.32 -3.15
N LYS A 70 16.41 -1.86 -2.07
CA LYS A 70 16.66 -2.34 -0.71
C LYS A 70 16.37 -3.84 -0.56
N ALA A 71 15.29 -4.35 -1.18
CA ALA A 71 14.95 -5.77 -1.19
C ALA A 71 16.02 -6.61 -1.91
N CYS A 72 16.47 -6.16 -3.08
CA CYS A 72 17.55 -6.81 -3.81
C CYS A 72 18.85 -6.89 -2.97
N ARG A 73 19.23 -5.76 -2.38
CA ARG A 73 20.45 -5.66 -1.55
C ARG A 73 20.35 -6.53 -0.30
N MET A 74 19.21 -6.55 0.36
CA MET A 74 18.99 -7.37 1.56
C MET A 74 19.16 -8.86 1.26
N LEU A 75 18.56 -9.37 0.18
CA LEU A 75 18.69 -10.76 -0.22
C LEU A 75 20.10 -11.10 -0.69
N SER A 76 20.75 -10.19 -1.45
CA SER A 76 22.14 -10.34 -1.88
C SER A 76 23.07 -10.52 -0.68
N GLN A 77 22.95 -9.67 0.34
CA GLN A 77 23.79 -9.71 1.54
C GLN A 77 23.51 -10.94 2.40
N LYS A 78 22.23 -11.23 2.65
CA LYS A 78 21.83 -12.32 3.56
C LYS A 78 22.20 -13.70 3.04
N TYR A 79 22.08 -13.92 1.72
CA TYR A 79 22.31 -15.23 1.09
C TYR A 79 23.60 -15.28 0.28
N ASN A 80 24.46 -14.26 0.39
CA ASN A 80 25.72 -14.13 -0.36
C ASN A 80 25.54 -14.34 -1.87
N LEU A 81 24.48 -13.74 -2.43
CA LEU A 81 24.12 -13.87 -3.84
C LEU A 81 24.67 -12.69 -4.66
N LYS A 82 25.19 -12.98 -5.84
CA LYS A 82 25.49 -11.98 -6.85
C LYS A 82 24.21 -11.70 -7.65
N ILE A 83 23.45 -10.68 -7.21
CA ILE A 83 22.21 -10.30 -7.89
C ILE A 83 22.51 -9.31 -9.01
N GLY A 84 22.40 -9.78 -10.26
CA GLY A 84 22.39 -8.96 -11.47
C GLY A 84 20.98 -8.90 -12.05
N MET A 85 20.36 -7.70 -12.06
CA MET A 85 18.96 -7.55 -12.41
C MET A 85 18.68 -6.22 -13.10
N ASP A 86 18.00 -6.27 -14.24
CA ASP A 86 17.37 -5.12 -14.88
C ASP A 86 15.89 -5.14 -14.55
N ILE A 87 15.40 -4.11 -13.87
CA ILE A 87 14.04 -4.01 -13.35
C ILE A 87 13.36 -2.83 -14.00
N THR A 88 12.28 -3.09 -14.75
CA THR A 88 11.44 -2.04 -15.35
C THR A 88 10.18 -1.87 -14.52
N LEU A 89 9.95 -0.66 -14.00
CA LEU A 89 8.80 -0.31 -13.18
C LEU A 89 7.87 0.63 -13.95
N ASP A 90 6.68 0.15 -14.32
CA ASP A 90 5.57 0.95 -14.83
C ASP A 90 4.68 1.36 -13.65
N LYS A 91 4.84 2.61 -13.20
CA LYS A 91 4.20 3.15 -12.00
C LYS A 91 2.82 3.74 -12.31
N LYS A 92 1.78 3.13 -11.75
CA LYS A 92 0.38 3.57 -11.84
C LYS A 92 -0.18 4.05 -10.51
N ILE A 93 0.33 3.51 -9.40
CA ILE A 93 -0.04 3.94 -8.04
C ILE A 93 0.74 5.22 -7.72
N PRO A 94 0.09 6.36 -7.43
CA PRO A 94 0.80 7.61 -7.17
C PRO A 94 1.68 7.52 -5.91
N LEU A 95 2.84 8.17 -5.94
CA LEU A 95 3.73 8.24 -4.79
C LEU A 95 3.11 9.06 -3.65
N GLY A 96 3.29 8.62 -2.40
CA GLY A 96 2.78 9.33 -1.23
C GLY A 96 1.26 9.48 -1.21
N SER A 97 0.56 8.51 -1.80
CA SER A 97 -0.90 8.50 -1.92
C SER A 97 -1.65 7.80 -0.77
N GLY A 98 -0.92 7.19 0.18
CA GLY A 98 -1.54 6.37 1.24
C GLY A 98 -2.05 5.00 0.77
N LEU A 99 -1.58 4.51 -0.41
CA LEU A 99 -2.03 3.26 -1.02
C LEU A 99 -0.98 2.13 -0.95
N GLY A 100 0.13 2.31 -0.26
CA GLY A 100 1.13 1.26 -0.02
C GLY A 100 1.92 0.78 -1.24
N GLY A 101 1.90 1.48 -2.38
CA GLY A 101 2.51 1.02 -3.63
C GLY A 101 4.01 0.69 -3.53
N GLY A 102 4.80 1.44 -2.75
CA GLY A 102 6.21 1.13 -2.54
C GLY A 102 6.43 -0.17 -1.76
N SER A 103 5.57 -0.45 -0.77
CA SER A 103 5.61 -1.68 0.03
C SER A 103 5.18 -2.90 -0.79
N SER A 104 4.20 -2.73 -1.67
CA SER A 104 3.81 -3.75 -2.66
C SER A 104 4.97 -4.09 -3.58
N ASN A 105 5.64 -3.08 -4.15
CA ASN A 105 6.80 -3.23 -5.01
C ASN A 105 7.93 -4.04 -4.32
N ALA A 106 8.15 -3.79 -3.03
CA ALA A 106 9.12 -4.54 -2.23
C ALA A 106 8.74 -6.01 -2.05
N ALA A 107 7.47 -6.28 -1.72
CA ALA A 107 6.98 -7.64 -1.52
C ALA A 107 7.13 -8.49 -2.79
N VAL A 108 6.70 -7.96 -3.95
CA VAL A 108 6.86 -8.65 -5.23
C VAL A 108 8.33 -8.84 -5.59
N THR A 109 9.20 -7.88 -5.27
CA THR A 109 10.64 -8.03 -5.49
C THR A 109 11.25 -9.17 -4.66
N LEU A 110 10.84 -9.31 -3.38
CA LEU A 110 11.25 -10.46 -2.55
C LEU A 110 10.85 -11.80 -3.19
N HIS A 111 9.62 -11.91 -3.65
CA HIS A 111 9.12 -13.11 -4.33
C HIS A 111 9.84 -13.36 -5.66
N ALA A 112 10.06 -12.32 -6.47
CA ALA A 112 10.74 -12.44 -7.76
C ALA A 112 12.16 -12.97 -7.60
N ILE A 113 12.93 -12.41 -6.68
CA ILE A 113 14.30 -12.84 -6.43
C ILE A 113 14.31 -14.24 -5.84
N ASN A 114 13.44 -14.56 -4.89
CA ASN A 114 13.31 -15.90 -4.33
C ASN A 114 13.11 -16.95 -5.43
N ARG A 115 12.24 -16.65 -6.43
CA ARG A 115 11.95 -17.54 -7.56
C ARG A 115 13.07 -17.59 -8.60
N LEU A 116 13.59 -16.43 -9.02
CA LEU A 116 14.59 -16.34 -10.09
C LEU A 116 15.94 -16.93 -9.69
N TYR A 117 16.36 -16.72 -8.43
CA TYR A 117 17.60 -17.23 -7.88
C TYR A 117 17.45 -18.57 -7.17
N ASN A 118 16.22 -19.16 -7.19
CA ASN A 118 15.92 -20.47 -6.58
C ASN A 118 16.37 -20.56 -5.11
N ILE A 119 16.11 -19.51 -4.32
CA ILE A 119 16.52 -19.44 -2.92
C ILE A 119 15.67 -20.39 -2.06
N GLN A 120 14.39 -20.63 -2.45
CA GLN A 120 13.44 -21.53 -1.79
C GLN A 120 13.03 -21.09 -0.37
N LEU A 121 12.93 -19.75 -0.16
CA LEU A 121 12.45 -19.22 1.12
C LEU A 121 11.02 -19.62 1.38
N ALA A 122 10.77 -20.10 2.60
CA ALA A 122 9.42 -20.31 3.10
C ALA A 122 8.70 -18.97 3.34
N LYS A 123 7.37 -19.02 3.44
CA LYS A 123 6.55 -17.82 3.65
C LYS A 123 6.95 -17.04 4.91
N ASP A 124 7.26 -17.73 6.00
CA ASP A 124 7.64 -17.08 7.28
C ASP A 124 8.99 -16.35 7.18
N GLU A 125 9.91 -16.87 6.37
CA GLU A 125 11.18 -16.20 6.10
C GLU A 125 10.97 -14.94 5.25
N LEU A 126 10.08 -15.02 4.24
CA LEU A 126 9.69 -13.86 3.44
C LEU A 126 9.00 -12.79 4.30
N LEU A 127 8.12 -13.17 5.23
CA LEU A 127 7.48 -12.26 6.17
C LEU A 127 8.50 -11.57 7.07
N THR A 128 9.50 -12.30 7.56
CA THR A 128 10.59 -11.73 8.37
C THR A 128 11.41 -10.70 7.61
N LEU A 129 11.72 -10.97 6.33
CA LEU A 129 12.43 -10.02 5.47
C LEU A 129 11.55 -8.82 5.10
N ALA A 130 10.28 -9.05 4.85
CA ALA A 130 9.30 -8.02 4.56
C ALA A 130 9.18 -7.00 5.71
N ASP A 131 9.13 -7.46 6.97
CA ASP A 131 9.05 -6.61 8.16
C ASP A 131 10.29 -5.70 8.32
N GLN A 132 11.46 -6.15 7.86
CA GLN A 132 12.69 -5.34 7.88
C GLN A 132 12.72 -4.25 6.79
N LEU A 133 11.97 -4.44 5.70
CA LEU A 133 11.87 -3.47 4.60
C LEU A 133 10.86 -2.35 4.91
N GLY A 134 9.78 -2.70 5.61
CA GLY A 134 8.76 -1.74 6.01
C GLY A 134 7.53 -2.42 6.61
N SER A 135 6.83 -1.69 7.48
CA SER A 135 5.69 -2.22 8.26
C SER A 135 4.53 -2.73 7.40
N ASP A 136 4.31 -2.15 6.22
CA ASP A 136 3.21 -2.55 5.34
C ASP A 136 3.60 -3.69 4.38
N VAL A 137 4.91 -4.02 4.24
CA VAL A 137 5.37 -5.04 3.29
C VAL A 137 4.84 -6.43 3.62
N PRO A 138 4.75 -6.87 4.91
CA PRO A 138 4.18 -8.16 5.28
C PRO A 138 2.73 -8.37 4.83
N PHE A 139 1.93 -7.30 4.78
CA PHE A 139 0.56 -7.37 4.28
C PHE A 139 0.52 -7.89 2.83
N PHE A 140 1.40 -7.39 1.97
CA PHE A 140 1.45 -7.79 0.55
C PHE A 140 1.99 -9.20 0.33
N ILE A 141 2.80 -9.74 1.24
CA ILE A 141 3.19 -11.17 1.22
C ILE A 141 1.98 -12.07 1.52
N ASN A 142 1.05 -11.62 2.37
CA ASN A 142 -0.16 -12.37 2.73
C ASN A 142 -1.27 -12.21 1.69
N GLY A 143 -1.47 -11.03 1.17
CA GLY A 143 -2.49 -10.67 0.18
C GLY A 143 -3.94 -10.73 0.72
N GLY A 144 -4.87 -10.23 -0.09
CA GLY A 144 -6.31 -10.27 0.19
C GLY A 144 -6.79 -9.25 1.23
N THR A 145 -7.98 -9.51 1.81
CA THR A 145 -8.50 -8.71 2.92
C THR A 145 -7.95 -9.22 4.23
N ALA A 146 -7.46 -8.31 5.09
CA ALA A 146 -6.88 -8.73 6.37
C ALA A 146 -7.15 -7.73 7.51
N TYR A 147 -7.25 -8.28 8.72
CA TYR A 147 -7.02 -7.58 9.95
C TYR A 147 -5.52 -7.38 10.12
N VAL A 148 -5.12 -6.15 10.40
CA VAL A 148 -3.72 -5.74 10.58
C VAL A 148 -3.54 -5.14 11.96
N SER A 149 -2.44 -5.49 12.65
CA SER A 149 -2.11 -4.98 13.98
C SER A 149 -0.60 -4.90 14.22
N GLY A 150 -0.21 -4.59 15.48
CA GLY A 150 1.17 -4.27 15.82
C GLY A 150 1.61 -2.99 15.13
N LYS A 151 2.82 -2.90 14.61
CA LYS A 151 3.26 -1.74 13.81
C LYS A 151 2.75 -1.77 12.34
N GLY A 152 1.87 -2.73 11.96
CA GLY A 152 1.40 -3.03 10.61
C GLY A 152 1.83 -4.42 10.12
N ASN A 153 2.63 -5.12 10.89
CA ASN A 153 3.30 -6.36 10.52
C ASN A 153 2.56 -7.65 10.94
N ILE A 154 1.61 -7.56 11.85
CA ILE A 154 0.76 -8.70 12.24
C ILE A 154 -0.46 -8.69 11.33
N VAL A 155 -0.51 -9.65 10.40
CA VAL A 155 -1.53 -9.73 9.34
C VAL A 155 -2.31 -11.02 9.47
N LYS A 156 -3.63 -10.91 9.70
CA LYS A 156 -4.54 -12.05 9.79
C LYS A 156 -5.60 -11.94 8.69
N LYS A 157 -5.56 -12.86 7.73
CA LYS A 157 -6.53 -12.90 6.63
C LYS A 157 -7.96 -13.06 7.17
N ILE A 158 -8.88 -12.29 6.59
CA ILE A 158 -10.33 -12.38 6.87
C ILE A 158 -11.09 -12.41 5.55
N SER A 159 -12.31 -12.91 5.58
CA SER A 159 -13.23 -12.85 4.42
C SER A 159 -13.99 -11.54 4.42
N SER A 160 -14.20 -10.97 3.24
CA SER A 160 -15.06 -9.79 3.05
C SER A 160 -15.84 -9.92 1.74
N ASN A 161 -16.99 -9.25 1.66
CA ASN A 161 -17.71 -9.16 0.40
C ASN A 161 -16.94 -8.21 -0.54
N PRO A 162 -16.88 -8.52 -1.85
CA PRO A 162 -16.32 -7.61 -2.84
C PRO A 162 -17.00 -6.25 -2.79
N LYS A 163 -16.20 -5.19 -2.95
CA LYS A 163 -16.65 -3.80 -2.98
C LYS A 163 -16.00 -3.06 -4.12
N PHE A 164 -16.66 -2.02 -4.60
CA PHE A 164 -16.13 -1.07 -5.56
C PHE A 164 -15.79 0.24 -4.87
N TYR A 165 -14.77 0.90 -5.34
CA TYR A 165 -14.33 2.18 -4.82
C TYR A 165 -14.06 3.13 -5.97
N VAL A 166 -14.49 4.37 -5.81
CA VAL A 166 -13.95 5.48 -6.59
C VAL A 166 -12.81 6.07 -5.79
N LEU A 167 -11.59 5.94 -6.28
CA LEU A 167 -10.40 6.59 -5.73
C LEU A 167 -10.25 7.98 -6.34
N ILE A 168 -9.98 8.98 -5.52
CA ILE A 168 -9.77 10.35 -5.94
C ILE A 168 -8.35 10.77 -5.53
N PHE A 169 -7.59 11.29 -6.51
CA PHE A 169 -6.21 11.72 -6.33
C PHE A 169 -6.14 13.25 -6.33
N PRO A 170 -5.96 13.90 -5.18
CA PRO A 170 -5.94 15.36 -5.07
C PRO A 170 -4.78 16.07 -5.78
N GLY A 171 -3.79 15.32 -6.27
CA GLY A 171 -2.69 15.86 -7.07
C GLY A 171 -1.41 16.19 -6.30
N PHE A 172 -1.35 15.91 -5.00
CA PHE A 172 -0.15 16.04 -4.18
C PHE A 172 0.09 14.81 -3.31
N SER A 173 1.31 14.67 -2.81
CA SER A 173 1.73 13.56 -1.95
C SER A 173 1.85 14.00 -0.49
N ILE A 174 1.59 13.08 0.43
CA ILE A 174 1.78 13.28 1.87
C ILE A 174 2.83 12.30 2.38
N SER A 175 3.77 12.81 3.16
CA SER A 175 4.81 11.98 3.77
C SER A 175 4.23 11.20 4.95
N THR A 176 4.11 9.89 4.82
CA THR A 176 3.69 8.98 5.90
C THR A 176 4.53 9.19 7.16
N LYS A 177 5.87 9.29 7.01
CA LYS A 177 6.79 9.54 8.12
C LYS A 177 6.47 10.84 8.84
N HIS A 178 6.14 11.90 8.12
CA HIS A 178 5.76 13.19 8.70
C HIS A 178 4.47 13.06 9.52
N ILE A 179 3.43 12.43 8.97
CA ILE A 179 2.13 12.28 9.64
C ILE A 179 2.26 11.43 10.92
N PHE A 180 2.99 10.31 10.88
CA PHE A 180 3.30 9.54 12.08
C PHE A 180 4.14 10.31 13.11
N GLY A 181 4.93 11.30 12.68
CA GLY A 181 5.73 12.16 13.56
C GLY A 181 4.93 13.21 14.32
N ILE A 182 3.77 13.60 13.79
CA ILE A 182 2.93 14.68 14.37
C ILE A 182 1.63 14.17 15.01
N ILE A 183 1.28 12.88 14.86
CA ILE A 183 0.16 12.28 15.59
C ILE A 183 0.45 12.26 17.09
N SER A 184 -0.54 12.46 17.90
CA SER A 184 -0.41 12.56 19.37
C SER A 184 -1.52 11.81 20.08
N ASP A 185 -1.39 11.65 21.39
CA ASP A 185 -2.27 10.85 22.26
C ASP A 185 -3.76 11.13 22.10
N ARG A 186 -4.13 12.38 21.80
CA ARG A 186 -5.53 12.76 21.57
C ARG A 186 -6.17 12.08 20.35
N HIS A 187 -5.34 11.55 19.42
CA HIS A 187 -5.80 10.85 18.22
C HIS A 187 -5.78 9.32 18.40
N TYR A 188 -5.29 8.84 19.56
CA TYR A 188 -5.21 7.41 19.82
C TYR A 188 -6.58 6.84 20.14
N CYS A 189 -6.82 5.64 19.65
CA CYS A 189 -8.04 4.88 19.90
C CYS A 189 -7.81 3.82 20.99
N LYS A 190 -8.88 3.43 21.66
CA LYS A 190 -8.85 2.18 22.43
C LYS A 190 -8.78 1.00 21.47
N PRO A 191 -8.11 -0.11 21.86
CA PRO A 191 -8.15 -1.33 21.07
C PRO A 191 -9.58 -1.83 20.87
N HIS A 192 -9.87 -2.32 19.68
CA HIS A 192 -11.14 -2.94 19.32
C HIS A 192 -10.94 -4.43 19.01
N ASP A 193 -11.97 -5.22 19.22
CA ASP A 193 -12.06 -6.56 18.66
C ASP A 193 -12.33 -6.51 17.14
N LEU A 194 -12.30 -7.66 16.48
CA LEU A 194 -12.52 -7.73 15.04
C LEU A 194 -13.87 -7.17 14.61
N ASN A 195 -14.93 -7.45 15.39
CA ASN A 195 -16.28 -6.97 15.06
C ASN A 195 -16.37 -5.44 15.17
N GLY A 196 -15.77 -4.86 16.21
CA GLY A 196 -15.69 -3.41 16.36
C GLY A 196 -14.95 -2.73 15.20
N LEU A 197 -13.86 -3.34 14.71
CA LEU A 197 -13.13 -2.83 13.54
C LEU A 197 -13.93 -2.98 12.23
N LEU A 198 -14.65 -4.10 12.06
CA LEU A 198 -15.52 -4.30 10.88
C LEU A 198 -16.67 -3.30 10.81
N MET A 199 -17.11 -2.77 11.94
CA MET A 199 -18.12 -1.70 12.01
C MET A 199 -17.51 -0.30 11.99
N SER A 200 -16.18 -0.18 12.19
CA SER A 200 -15.49 1.09 12.21
C SER A 200 -15.20 1.60 10.79
N GLU A 201 -15.24 2.90 10.67
CA GLU A 201 -14.81 3.65 9.48
C GLU A 201 -13.82 4.76 9.84
N HIS A 202 -13.34 4.73 11.09
CA HIS A 202 -12.43 5.72 11.63
C HIS A 202 -11.03 5.59 11.06
N ASN A 203 -10.40 6.74 10.77
CA ASN A 203 -9.00 6.84 10.44
C ASN A 203 -8.34 7.88 11.38
N SER A 204 -7.50 7.43 12.30
CA SER A 204 -6.82 8.28 13.29
C SER A 204 -5.96 9.39 12.67
N PHE A 205 -5.55 9.25 11.42
CA PHE A 205 -4.74 10.26 10.74
C PHE A 205 -5.58 11.34 10.08
N GLU A 206 -6.87 11.12 9.87
CA GLU A 206 -7.69 12.03 9.04
C GLU A 206 -7.75 13.44 9.64
N GLU A 207 -7.98 13.58 10.95
CA GLU A 207 -8.00 14.89 11.62
C GLU A 207 -6.66 15.62 11.48
N VAL A 208 -5.55 14.90 11.73
CA VAL A 208 -4.19 15.45 11.64
C VAL A 208 -3.89 15.91 10.22
N VAL A 209 -4.24 15.08 9.23
CA VAL A 209 -4.00 15.39 7.81
C VAL A 209 -4.84 16.58 7.37
N MET A 210 -6.14 16.59 7.67
CA MET A 210 -7.02 17.71 7.31
C MET A 210 -6.55 19.03 7.90
N LYS A 211 -6.03 19.01 9.13
CA LYS A 211 -5.47 20.21 9.78
C LYS A 211 -4.21 20.76 9.09
N ASN A 212 -3.35 19.87 8.57
CA ASN A 212 -2.08 20.25 7.95
C ASN A 212 -2.19 20.45 6.43
N TYR A 213 -3.25 19.94 5.81
CA TYR A 213 -3.52 20.03 4.36
C TYR A 213 -4.96 20.50 4.13
N PRO A 214 -5.26 21.83 4.34
CA PRO A 214 -6.63 22.36 4.26
C PRO A 214 -7.30 22.16 2.90
N GLU A 215 -6.53 22.04 1.82
CA GLU A 215 -7.03 21.76 0.48
C GLU A 215 -7.78 20.42 0.38
N LEU A 216 -7.45 19.44 1.25
CA LEU A 216 -8.21 18.19 1.35
C LEU A 216 -9.61 18.40 1.94
N ILE A 217 -9.77 19.38 2.83
CA ILE A 217 -11.08 19.70 3.43
C ILE A 217 -12.06 20.12 2.32
N GLN A 218 -11.62 21.01 1.42
CA GLN A 218 -12.44 21.50 0.31
C GLN A 218 -12.79 20.37 -0.65
N THR A 219 -11.79 19.52 -0.96
CA THR A 219 -11.98 18.34 -1.81
C THR A 219 -12.97 17.38 -1.18
N LYS A 220 -12.79 17.02 0.10
CA LYS A 220 -13.69 16.13 0.83
C LYS A 220 -15.11 16.69 0.92
N TYR A 221 -15.24 17.99 1.21
CA TYR A 221 -16.56 18.67 1.27
C TYR A 221 -17.30 18.58 -0.06
N TRP A 222 -16.62 18.90 -1.19
CA TRP A 222 -17.24 18.78 -2.50
C TRP A 222 -17.64 17.34 -2.84
N LEU A 223 -16.80 16.36 -2.51
CA LEU A 223 -17.06 14.94 -2.74
C LEU A 223 -18.20 14.39 -1.88
N SER A 224 -18.53 15.02 -0.74
CA SER A 224 -19.57 14.55 0.17
C SER A 224 -20.98 14.59 -0.42
N SER A 225 -21.19 15.32 -1.53
CA SER A 225 -22.44 15.28 -2.29
C SER A 225 -22.66 13.96 -3.04
N PHE A 226 -21.61 13.17 -3.27
CA PHE A 226 -21.67 11.89 -3.98
C PHE A 226 -21.70 10.67 -3.07
N GLY A 227 -21.47 10.85 -1.78
CA GLY A 227 -21.46 9.76 -0.82
C GLY A 227 -20.53 10.00 0.35
N LYS A 228 -20.32 8.96 1.16
CA LYS A 228 -19.44 9.03 2.32
C LYS A 228 -17.97 8.97 1.92
N VAL A 229 -17.28 10.09 2.05
CA VAL A 229 -15.87 10.24 1.68
C VAL A 229 -14.96 9.86 2.83
N ARG A 230 -13.96 9.04 2.57
CA ARG A 230 -12.93 8.60 3.52
C ARG A 230 -11.53 8.83 2.93
N MET A 231 -10.53 8.86 3.80
CA MET A 231 -9.12 8.96 3.41
C MET A 231 -8.43 7.60 3.57
N SER A 232 -7.61 7.21 2.61
CA SER A 232 -6.79 6.00 2.68
C SER A 232 -5.45 6.28 3.37
N GLY A 233 -5.12 5.48 4.39
CA GLY A 233 -3.86 5.58 5.12
C GLY A 233 -3.62 6.97 5.68
N THR A 234 -2.43 7.48 5.45
CA THR A 234 -2.02 8.84 5.79
C THR A 234 -2.35 9.87 4.69
N GLY A 235 -3.19 9.50 3.71
CA GLY A 235 -3.55 10.33 2.56
C GLY A 235 -2.43 10.34 1.50
N SER A 236 -2.61 11.10 0.42
CA SER A 236 -3.66 12.09 0.12
C SER A 236 -4.93 11.48 -0.52
N THR A 237 -4.91 10.20 -0.94
CA THR A 237 -6.07 9.59 -1.64
C THR A 237 -7.32 9.63 -0.78
N LEU A 238 -8.39 10.17 -1.36
CA LEU A 238 -9.74 10.05 -0.84
C LEU A 238 -10.48 8.96 -1.62
N TYR A 239 -11.52 8.38 -1.03
CA TYR A 239 -12.33 7.38 -1.71
C TYR A 239 -13.77 7.38 -1.25
N ILE A 240 -14.66 6.85 -2.12
CA ILE A 240 -16.05 6.55 -1.82
C ILE A 240 -16.31 5.07 -2.14
N GLU A 241 -17.01 4.36 -1.26
CA GLU A 241 -17.32 2.94 -1.38
C GLU A 241 -18.70 2.73 -2.01
N PHE A 242 -18.83 1.70 -2.86
CA PHE A 242 -20.07 1.31 -3.54
C PHE A 242 -20.26 -0.20 -3.51
N ASP A 243 -21.51 -0.63 -3.55
CA ASP A 243 -21.87 -2.06 -3.62
C ASP A 243 -21.88 -2.60 -5.06
N SER A 244 -21.97 -1.72 -6.08
CA SER A 244 -21.98 -2.10 -7.49
C SER A 244 -21.04 -1.25 -8.33
N TYR A 245 -20.57 -1.82 -9.45
CA TYR A 245 -19.76 -1.11 -10.42
C TYR A 245 -20.55 0.03 -11.07
N GLU A 246 -21.83 -0.18 -11.36
CA GLU A 246 -22.69 0.79 -12.02
C GLU A 246 -22.79 2.07 -11.21
N SER A 247 -23.09 1.96 -9.91
CA SER A 247 -23.15 3.12 -9.01
C SER A 247 -21.79 3.83 -8.89
N ALA A 248 -20.69 3.08 -8.81
CA ALA A 248 -19.35 3.66 -8.82
C ALA A 248 -19.04 4.38 -10.14
N HIS A 249 -19.50 3.83 -11.27
CA HIS A 249 -19.26 4.41 -12.60
C HIS A 249 -20.02 5.74 -12.78
N GLU A 250 -21.30 5.80 -12.42
CA GLU A 250 -22.11 7.03 -12.50
C GLU A 250 -21.44 8.17 -11.73
N VAL A 251 -21.06 7.91 -10.48
CA VAL A 251 -20.38 8.91 -9.62
C VAL A 251 -19.00 9.28 -10.16
N ASN A 252 -18.22 8.30 -10.65
CA ASN A 252 -16.92 8.58 -11.20
C ASN A 252 -16.94 9.47 -12.44
N MET A 253 -17.97 9.36 -13.27
CA MET A 253 -18.13 10.22 -14.46
C MET A 253 -18.23 11.70 -14.09
N GLU A 254 -18.88 12.03 -12.97
CA GLU A 254 -18.96 13.42 -12.48
C GLU A 254 -17.66 13.85 -11.80
N ILE A 255 -17.07 12.99 -10.95
CA ILE A 255 -15.83 13.30 -10.22
C ILE A 255 -14.67 13.51 -11.21
N ALA A 256 -14.58 12.72 -12.27
CA ALA A 256 -13.52 12.78 -13.27
C ALA A 256 -13.47 14.09 -14.06
N GLN A 257 -14.55 14.86 -14.06
CA GLN A 257 -14.54 16.21 -14.67
C GLN A 257 -13.69 17.21 -13.89
N LYS A 258 -13.44 16.95 -12.61
CA LYS A 258 -12.74 17.89 -11.71
C LYS A 258 -11.46 17.33 -11.09
N TYR A 259 -11.43 16.03 -10.81
CA TYR A 259 -10.31 15.36 -10.17
C TYR A 259 -9.85 14.13 -10.97
N LYS A 260 -8.57 13.83 -10.93
CA LYS A 260 -8.09 12.51 -11.37
C LYS A 260 -8.71 11.46 -10.47
N SER A 261 -9.47 10.55 -11.04
CA SER A 261 -10.14 9.49 -10.30
C SER A 261 -10.05 8.16 -11.02
N LYS A 262 -10.31 7.07 -10.31
CA LYS A 262 -10.31 5.72 -10.86
C LYS A 262 -11.27 4.83 -10.07
N ILE A 263 -12.06 4.02 -10.79
CA ILE A 263 -12.84 2.94 -10.20
C ILE A 263 -11.91 1.74 -10.00
N VAL A 264 -12.02 1.10 -8.84
CA VAL A 264 -11.29 -0.11 -8.47
C VAL A 264 -12.19 -1.04 -7.69
N SER A 265 -11.86 -2.33 -7.68
CA SER A 265 -12.54 -3.36 -6.89
C SER A 265 -11.62 -3.95 -5.82
N SER A 266 -12.19 -4.39 -4.69
CA SER A 266 -11.46 -5.18 -3.71
C SER A 266 -11.23 -6.60 -4.23
N LEU A 267 -10.09 -7.19 -3.85
CA LEU A 267 -9.69 -8.54 -4.22
C LEU A 267 -9.49 -9.40 -2.97
N ASP A 268 -10.09 -10.58 -2.95
CA ASP A 268 -9.90 -11.54 -1.85
C ASP A 268 -8.59 -12.31 -1.96
N SER A 269 -8.06 -12.41 -3.18
CA SER A 269 -6.75 -13.01 -3.47
C SER A 269 -6.23 -12.47 -4.79
N TYR A 270 -4.92 -12.52 -4.98
CA TYR A 270 -4.28 -12.21 -6.27
C TYR A 270 -3.04 -13.08 -6.47
N GLU A 271 -2.72 -13.33 -7.72
CA GLU A 271 -1.46 -13.95 -8.09
C GLU A 271 -0.41 -12.86 -8.37
N ILE A 272 0.73 -12.98 -7.70
CA ILE A 272 1.83 -11.98 -7.82
C ILE A 272 2.48 -12.04 -9.20
N PHE A 273 2.49 -13.23 -9.84
CA PHE A 273 3.10 -13.42 -11.16
C PHE A 273 2.12 -14.05 -12.13
N SER A 274 2.03 -13.47 -13.30
CA SER A 274 1.34 -14.01 -14.49
C SER A 274 2.31 -14.73 -15.41
#